data_33421752c86470dfe9b99033cf6a8094
#
_entry.id   33421752c86470dfe9b99033cf6a8094
#
_cell.length_a   1.000
_cell.length_b   1.000
_cell.length_c   1.000
_cell.angle_alpha   90.00
_cell.angle_beta   90.00
_cell.angle_gamma   90.00
#
_symmetry.space_group_name_H-M   'P 1'
#
loop_
_entity.id
_entity.type
_entity.pdbx_description
1 polymer ?
#
loop_
_entity_poly.entity_id
_entity_poly.type
_entity_poly.pdbx_seq_one_letter_code
_entity_poly.pdbx_strand_id
1 'polypeptide(L)'
;GYHIEKIIFESKPGRYVTAHLYMPENTTVPVPATLELCGHGLNGKGPSSHAAMLMASNGIAVLVVDPIGQGERLQLIDREGKPLTRGATTEHTLLNAGFNLLGTSLAAQEYWDNHRALDYLLTRKDIDPEHIGVYGSSGGGTQTAYYIGLDPRVKVAAICSFFSTRERTMELQGPSDGCQHIPYEGREQLEVPDFALMMAPRPLLILSGKYDFVDLWGAQQGFAELQQCYKVLGVPEKVDMLTVETGHGLGAEKRQKLASWFKRWLKDNQSPVKKAAQDRFQLSDMLCTTKGQVNVSMPGALSIMQENVNQLDEWASKRETFLSKGKKTVQTKMLDLLGLKGLPDHKIRIEATGHDSMREYEQYKFQLIREGEMPVPCILIMPSRANADSPIELRLQEEGKGTYLSEYANFAAALTEGKILLLADLRGLGETTDPAFYTDAKYWNREYRNAMISMHIGRPIMGQRVVDILTLLDFCSEHELLKGHPVKVFANGIYGPAVIHAAYLDERINSVEITHSVKTWKEYIEKPMQWDMYSNVLYGALKYYDLPDLIRLSNRPIRFAD
;
A
#
# COMPACT_ATOMS: atom_id res chain seq x y z
N GLY A 1 -33.63 12.60 -21.79
CA GLY A 1 -33.73 11.67 -20.67
C GLY A 1 -32.64 10.63 -20.68
N TYR A 2 -32.61 9.87 -19.64
CA TYR A 2 -31.75 8.69 -19.46
C TYR A 2 -32.51 7.66 -18.62
N HIS A 3 -32.10 6.40 -18.70
CA HIS A 3 -32.48 5.36 -17.76
C HIS A 3 -31.22 4.74 -17.13
N ILE A 4 -31.41 3.99 -16.03
CA ILE A 4 -30.32 3.37 -15.29
C ILE A 4 -30.53 1.86 -15.27
N GLU A 5 -29.51 1.13 -15.70
CA GLU A 5 -29.45 -0.33 -15.61
C GLU A 5 -28.55 -0.73 -14.43
N LYS A 6 -28.98 -1.71 -13.64
CA LYS A 6 -28.17 -2.32 -12.57
C LYS A 6 -27.41 -3.51 -13.15
N ILE A 7 -26.10 -3.47 -13.06
CA ILE A 7 -25.21 -4.43 -13.72
C ILE A 7 -24.43 -5.21 -12.66
N ILE A 8 -24.31 -6.53 -12.87
CA ILE A 8 -23.36 -7.39 -12.16
C ILE A 8 -22.60 -8.18 -13.21
N PHE A 9 -21.27 -8.20 -13.13
CA PHE A 9 -20.43 -9.04 -13.95
C PHE A 9 -19.29 -9.67 -13.13
N GLU A 10 -18.71 -10.76 -13.63
CA GLU A 10 -17.52 -11.36 -13.05
C GLU A 10 -16.26 -10.78 -13.70
N SER A 11 -15.35 -10.24 -12.91
CA SER A 11 -14.03 -9.80 -13.38
C SER A 11 -13.00 -10.94 -13.35
N LYS A 12 -13.15 -11.86 -12.41
CA LYS A 12 -12.46 -13.16 -12.29
C LYS A 12 -13.47 -14.19 -11.77
N PRO A 13 -13.22 -15.50 -11.92
CA PRO A 13 -14.10 -16.51 -11.36
C PRO A 13 -14.38 -16.28 -9.87
N GLY A 14 -15.65 -16.07 -9.52
CA GLY A 14 -16.11 -15.75 -8.17
C GLY A 14 -15.93 -14.29 -7.72
N ARG A 15 -15.25 -13.44 -8.49
CA ARG A 15 -15.12 -12.01 -8.18
C ARG A 15 -16.19 -11.21 -8.92
N TYR A 16 -17.25 -10.85 -8.23
CA TYR A 16 -18.34 -10.06 -8.78
C TYR A 16 -18.11 -8.57 -8.63
N VAL A 17 -18.49 -7.82 -9.67
CA VAL A 17 -18.44 -6.36 -9.73
C VAL A 17 -19.84 -5.82 -9.96
N THR A 18 -20.24 -4.85 -9.17
CA THR A 18 -21.53 -4.14 -9.30
C THR A 18 -21.31 -2.78 -9.94
N ALA A 19 -22.24 -2.37 -10.81
CA ALA A 19 -22.17 -1.10 -11.50
C ALA A 19 -23.58 -0.56 -11.83
N HIS A 20 -23.66 0.75 -12.11
CA HIS A 20 -24.83 1.38 -12.70
C HIS A 20 -24.49 1.90 -14.09
N LEU A 21 -25.27 1.48 -15.08
CA LEU A 21 -25.14 2.00 -16.44
C LEU A 21 -26.23 3.04 -16.70
N TYR A 22 -25.81 4.29 -16.85
CA TYR A 22 -26.67 5.41 -17.25
C TYR A 22 -26.70 5.47 -18.76
N MET A 23 -27.83 5.11 -19.38
CA MET A 23 -28.01 5.09 -20.84
C MET A 23 -28.83 6.27 -21.30
N PRO A 24 -28.39 7.01 -22.35
CA PRO A 24 -29.24 7.99 -23.02
C PRO A 24 -30.50 7.34 -23.60
N GLU A 25 -31.64 8.02 -23.49
CA GLU A 25 -32.90 7.59 -24.13
C GLU A 25 -33.03 8.11 -25.56
N ASN A 26 -33.94 7.48 -26.29
CA ASN A 26 -34.32 7.87 -27.66
C ASN A 26 -33.14 7.91 -28.65
N THR A 27 -32.19 6.98 -28.51
CA THR A 27 -31.07 6.83 -29.44
C THR A 27 -31.41 5.81 -30.53
N THR A 28 -31.09 6.15 -31.77
CA THR A 28 -31.30 5.28 -32.95
C THR A 28 -30.02 4.65 -33.46
N VAL A 29 -28.89 5.03 -32.89
CA VAL A 29 -27.55 4.56 -33.22
C VAL A 29 -26.78 4.27 -31.93
N PRO A 30 -25.73 3.42 -31.99
CA PRO A 30 -24.83 3.23 -30.85
C PRO A 30 -24.28 4.55 -30.33
N VAL A 31 -24.16 4.68 -29.01
CA VAL A 31 -23.71 5.92 -28.34
C VAL A 31 -22.30 5.77 -27.80
N PRO A 32 -21.52 6.86 -27.73
CA PRO A 32 -20.26 6.89 -26.99
C PRO A 32 -20.49 6.50 -25.53
N ALA A 33 -19.49 5.88 -24.89
CA ALA A 33 -19.58 5.50 -23.49
C ALA A 33 -18.34 5.89 -22.68
N THR A 34 -18.54 6.01 -21.37
CA THR A 34 -17.45 6.28 -20.42
C THR A 34 -17.53 5.36 -19.22
N LEU A 35 -16.38 5.06 -18.62
CA LEU A 35 -16.31 4.58 -17.25
C LEU A 35 -16.21 5.79 -16.31
N GLU A 36 -17.02 5.80 -15.27
CA GLU A 36 -16.81 6.64 -14.08
C GLU A 36 -16.22 5.76 -12.97
N LEU A 37 -14.99 6.07 -12.60
CA LEU A 37 -14.26 5.39 -11.52
C LEU A 37 -14.52 6.13 -10.21
N CYS A 38 -15.04 5.40 -9.22
CA CYS A 38 -15.51 6.00 -7.98
C CYS A 38 -14.37 6.46 -7.07
N GLY A 39 -14.53 7.63 -6.45
CA GLY A 39 -13.69 8.09 -5.34
C GLY A 39 -13.93 7.29 -4.06
N HIS A 40 -13.12 7.54 -3.02
CA HIS A 40 -13.13 6.77 -1.77
C HIS A 40 -14.37 7.05 -0.88
N GLY A 41 -15.54 6.73 -1.37
CA GLY A 41 -16.78 6.73 -0.59
C GLY A 41 -17.20 5.30 -0.24
N LEU A 42 -17.59 5.01 1.02
CA LEU A 42 -18.11 3.68 1.37
C LEU A 42 -19.28 3.25 0.48
N ASN A 43 -20.06 4.20 -0.01
CA ASN A 43 -21.20 3.92 -0.88
C ASN A 43 -20.83 3.59 -2.34
N GLY A 44 -19.56 3.63 -2.72
CA GLY A 44 -19.10 3.35 -4.09
C GLY A 44 -19.87 4.15 -5.15
N LYS A 45 -20.54 3.44 -6.10
CA LYS A 45 -21.41 4.04 -7.12
C LYS A 45 -22.60 4.82 -6.52
N GLY A 46 -22.89 4.58 -5.23
CA GLY A 46 -23.97 5.24 -4.51
C GLY A 46 -25.35 5.08 -5.15
N PRO A 47 -26.36 5.83 -4.67
CA PRO A 47 -27.66 5.83 -5.29
C PRO A 47 -27.72 6.68 -6.56
N SER A 48 -26.79 7.62 -6.77
CA SER A 48 -26.79 8.47 -7.95
C SER A 48 -25.44 9.15 -8.20
N SER A 49 -25.04 9.26 -9.47
CA SER A 49 -23.93 10.09 -9.93
C SER A 49 -24.43 11.28 -10.74
N HIS A 50 -24.22 12.51 -10.22
CA HIS A 50 -24.58 13.73 -10.95
C HIS A 50 -23.75 13.93 -12.23
N ALA A 51 -22.53 13.38 -12.29
CA ALA A 51 -21.72 13.44 -13.50
C ALA A 51 -22.28 12.49 -14.56
N ALA A 52 -22.62 11.26 -14.18
CA ALA A 52 -23.23 10.29 -15.07
C ALA A 52 -24.58 10.77 -15.62
N MET A 53 -25.45 11.35 -14.78
CA MET A 53 -26.70 11.95 -15.21
C MET A 53 -26.51 13.05 -16.25
N LEU A 54 -25.51 13.94 -16.01
CA LEU A 54 -25.19 15.03 -16.92
C LEU A 54 -24.67 14.49 -18.27
N MET A 55 -23.78 13.51 -18.22
CA MET A 55 -23.22 12.89 -19.42
C MET A 55 -24.29 12.16 -20.24
N ALA A 56 -25.11 11.32 -19.59
CA ALA A 56 -26.19 10.58 -20.24
C ALA A 56 -27.24 11.52 -20.86
N SER A 57 -27.62 12.60 -20.18
CA SER A 57 -28.51 13.65 -20.73
C SER A 57 -27.91 14.38 -21.94
N ASN A 58 -26.59 14.26 -22.15
CA ASN A 58 -25.87 14.80 -23.30
C ASN A 58 -25.50 13.73 -24.34
N GLY A 59 -26.07 12.53 -24.22
CA GLY A 59 -25.96 11.46 -25.20
C GLY A 59 -24.65 10.66 -25.11
N ILE A 60 -24.08 10.52 -23.92
CA ILE A 60 -22.89 9.70 -23.65
C ILE A 60 -23.26 8.75 -22.49
N ALA A 61 -23.23 7.46 -22.75
CA ALA A 61 -23.50 6.45 -21.71
C ALA A 61 -22.39 6.46 -20.65
N VAL A 62 -22.74 6.13 -19.39
CA VAL A 62 -21.77 6.10 -18.30
C VAL A 62 -21.95 4.84 -17.45
N LEU A 63 -20.91 4.01 -17.37
CA LEU A 63 -20.85 2.90 -16.44
C LEU A 63 -20.09 3.33 -15.17
N VAL A 64 -20.84 3.46 -14.07
CA VAL A 64 -20.29 3.81 -12.74
C VAL A 64 -20.01 2.52 -12.00
N VAL A 65 -18.73 2.23 -11.72
CA VAL A 65 -18.26 0.94 -11.21
C VAL A 65 -17.94 1.01 -9.71
N ASP A 66 -18.41 0.04 -8.92
CA ASP A 66 -17.96 -0.12 -7.53
C ASP A 66 -16.53 -0.67 -7.48
N PRO A 67 -15.58 0.03 -6.87
CA PRO A 67 -14.24 -0.53 -6.61
C PRO A 67 -14.29 -1.65 -5.55
N ILE A 68 -13.23 -2.43 -5.46
CA ILE A 68 -13.02 -3.34 -4.32
C ILE A 68 -13.08 -2.53 -3.02
N GLY A 69 -13.78 -3.03 -2.01
CA GLY A 69 -13.88 -2.37 -0.70
C GLY A 69 -14.85 -1.18 -0.65
N GLN A 70 -15.70 -1.00 -1.68
CA GLN A 70 -16.71 0.08 -1.72
C GLN A 70 -18.05 -0.40 -2.27
N GLY A 71 -19.10 0.32 -1.95
CA GLY A 71 -20.47 0.03 -2.43
C GLY A 71 -20.93 -1.36 -1.99
N GLU A 72 -21.32 -2.18 -2.96
CA GLU A 72 -21.74 -3.56 -2.72
C GLU A 72 -20.56 -4.56 -2.72
N ARG A 73 -19.30 -4.09 -2.64
CA ARG A 73 -18.08 -4.88 -2.74
C ARG A 73 -17.15 -4.73 -1.52
N LEU A 74 -17.72 -4.42 -0.34
CA LEU A 74 -16.98 -4.40 0.91
C LEU A 74 -16.40 -5.80 1.19
N GLN A 75 -15.16 -5.84 1.69
CA GLN A 75 -14.45 -7.08 1.99
C GLN A 75 -14.38 -7.33 3.50
N LEU A 76 -14.22 -6.27 4.28
CA LEU A 76 -14.12 -6.32 5.74
C LEU A 76 -15.48 -5.94 6.34
N ILE A 77 -16.36 -6.94 6.40
CA ILE A 77 -17.75 -6.81 6.88
C ILE A 77 -18.05 -7.77 8.03
N ASP A 78 -19.00 -7.39 8.85
CA ASP A 78 -19.59 -8.28 9.85
C ASP A 78 -20.58 -9.29 9.22
N ARG A 79 -21.23 -10.09 10.05
CA ARG A 79 -22.22 -11.10 9.61
C ARG A 79 -23.49 -10.48 9.00
N GLU A 80 -23.77 -9.24 9.34
CA GLU A 80 -24.90 -8.45 8.83
C GLU A 80 -24.54 -7.70 7.53
N GLY A 81 -23.29 -7.76 7.07
CA GLY A 81 -22.79 -7.06 5.88
C GLY A 81 -22.40 -5.60 6.11
N LYS A 82 -22.24 -5.19 7.39
CA LYS A 82 -21.81 -3.82 7.74
C LYS A 82 -20.28 -3.71 7.73
N PRO A 83 -19.73 -2.55 7.33
CA PRO A 83 -18.30 -2.34 7.31
C PRO A 83 -17.68 -2.41 8.71
N LEU A 84 -16.57 -3.14 8.85
CA LEU A 84 -15.74 -3.20 10.04
C LEU A 84 -14.72 -2.06 10.09
N THR A 85 -14.47 -1.39 8.96
CA THR A 85 -13.57 -0.25 8.88
C THR A 85 -14.34 1.07 8.87
N ARG A 86 -13.69 2.16 9.28
CA ARG A 86 -14.30 3.50 9.29
C ARG A 86 -14.51 4.09 7.89
N GLY A 87 -13.90 3.53 6.85
CA GLY A 87 -13.96 4.05 5.49
C GLY A 87 -13.17 3.23 4.48
N ALA A 88 -13.43 3.47 3.20
CA ALA A 88 -12.80 2.76 2.09
C ALA A 88 -11.27 2.84 2.13
N THR A 89 -10.69 4.00 2.42
CA THR A 89 -9.22 4.17 2.48
C THR A 89 -8.56 3.26 3.50
N THR A 90 -9.20 3.02 4.65
CA THR A 90 -8.69 2.08 5.66
C THR A 90 -8.79 0.64 5.15
N GLU A 91 -9.92 0.25 4.56
CA GLU A 91 -10.08 -1.09 3.99
C GLU A 91 -9.08 -1.35 2.87
N HIS A 92 -8.92 -0.40 1.93
CA HIS A 92 -7.93 -0.47 0.85
C HIS A 92 -6.50 -0.66 1.36
N THR A 93 -6.14 0.07 2.41
CA THR A 93 -4.80 -0.03 3.00
C THR A 93 -4.56 -1.40 3.63
N LEU A 94 -5.51 -1.90 4.40
CA LEU A 94 -5.40 -3.22 5.04
C LEU A 94 -5.33 -4.36 4.00
N LEU A 95 -6.16 -4.32 2.97
CA LEU A 95 -6.14 -5.32 1.88
C LEU A 95 -4.86 -5.27 1.06
N ASN A 96 -4.33 -4.06 0.81
CA ASN A 96 -3.14 -3.88 -0.02
C ASN A 96 -1.88 -4.49 0.59
N ALA A 97 -1.78 -4.61 1.92
CA ALA A 97 -0.66 -5.30 2.57
C ALA A 97 -0.54 -6.76 2.09
N GLY A 98 -1.67 -7.49 2.03
CA GLY A 98 -1.73 -8.85 1.50
C GLY A 98 -1.36 -8.92 0.01
N PHE A 99 -1.86 -8.00 -0.80
CA PHE A 99 -1.49 -7.92 -2.21
C PHE A 99 -0.01 -7.63 -2.40
N ASN A 100 0.59 -6.75 -1.59
CA ASN A 100 2.01 -6.46 -1.68
C ASN A 100 2.86 -7.70 -1.36
N LEU A 101 2.51 -8.49 -0.35
CA LEU A 101 3.17 -9.76 -0.05
C LEU A 101 3.09 -10.75 -1.22
N LEU A 102 2.00 -10.75 -1.98
CA LEU A 102 1.81 -11.53 -3.20
C LEU A 102 2.51 -10.92 -4.43
N GLY A 103 3.17 -9.77 -4.31
CA GLY A 103 3.87 -9.10 -5.41
C GLY A 103 2.93 -8.53 -6.47
N THR A 104 1.83 -7.98 -6.02
CA THR A 104 0.87 -7.16 -6.77
C THR A 104 0.42 -5.99 -5.88
N SER A 105 -0.61 -5.26 -6.27
CA SER A 105 -1.19 -4.16 -5.48
C SER A 105 -2.71 -4.11 -5.65
N LEU A 106 -3.39 -3.43 -4.73
CA LEU A 106 -4.82 -3.16 -4.89
C LEU A 106 -5.09 -2.34 -6.16
N ALA A 107 -4.24 -1.36 -6.48
CA ALA A 107 -4.32 -0.60 -7.73
C ALA A 107 -4.34 -1.52 -8.98
N ALA A 108 -3.51 -2.57 -8.99
CA ALA A 108 -3.50 -3.55 -10.07
C ALA A 108 -4.79 -4.39 -10.15
N GLN A 109 -5.42 -4.65 -9.00
CA GLN A 109 -6.70 -5.36 -8.97
C GLN A 109 -7.85 -4.47 -9.44
N GLU A 110 -7.85 -3.20 -9.04
CA GLU A 110 -8.81 -2.19 -9.54
C GLU A 110 -8.63 -1.94 -11.04
N TYR A 111 -7.38 -1.87 -11.51
CA TYR A 111 -7.09 -1.81 -12.96
C TYR A 111 -7.76 -2.99 -13.70
N TRP A 112 -7.58 -4.21 -13.18
CA TRP A 112 -8.17 -5.40 -13.80
C TRP A 112 -9.71 -5.34 -13.81
N ASP A 113 -10.34 -4.97 -12.71
CA ASP A 113 -11.80 -4.86 -12.64
C ASP A 113 -12.34 -3.80 -13.61
N ASN A 114 -11.65 -2.65 -13.73
CA ASN A 114 -11.99 -1.58 -14.68
C ASN A 114 -11.79 -2.03 -16.14
N HIS A 115 -10.75 -2.82 -16.42
CA HIS A 115 -10.54 -3.42 -17.73
C HIS A 115 -11.68 -4.37 -18.12
N ARG A 116 -12.14 -5.20 -17.18
CA ARG A 116 -13.30 -6.09 -17.38
C ARG A 116 -14.61 -5.32 -17.48
N ALA A 117 -14.76 -4.21 -16.78
CA ALA A 117 -15.90 -3.31 -16.95
C ALA A 117 -15.97 -2.73 -18.37
N LEU A 118 -14.82 -2.35 -18.94
CA LEU A 118 -14.74 -1.92 -20.34
C LEU A 118 -15.05 -3.06 -21.31
N ASP A 119 -14.57 -4.28 -21.04
CA ASP A 119 -14.93 -5.45 -21.85
C ASP A 119 -16.44 -5.66 -21.87
N TYR A 120 -17.11 -5.54 -20.71
CA TYR A 120 -18.59 -5.62 -20.65
C TYR A 120 -19.25 -4.56 -21.54
N LEU A 121 -18.83 -3.28 -21.45
CA LEU A 121 -19.38 -2.22 -22.30
C LEU A 121 -19.26 -2.57 -23.79
N LEU A 122 -18.13 -3.12 -24.21
CA LEU A 122 -17.86 -3.46 -25.61
C LEU A 122 -18.63 -4.71 -26.10
N THR A 123 -19.29 -5.46 -25.23
CA THR A 123 -20.22 -6.52 -25.66
C THR A 123 -21.58 -5.98 -26.10
N ARG A 124 -21.88 -4.72 -25.75
CA ARG A 124 -23.20 -4.12 -26.02
C ARG A 124 -23.27 -3.57 -27.44
N LYS A 125 -24.38 -3.83 -28.10
CA LYS A 125 -24.64 -3.34 -29.47
C LYS A 125 -25.08 -1.88 -29.54
N ASP A 126 -25.52 -1.32 -28.42
CA ASP A 126 -25.98 0.07 -28.27
C ASP A 126 -24.84 1.02 -27.81
N ILE A 127 -23.62 0.51 -27.66
CA ILE A 127 -22.40 1.27 -27.36
C ILE A 127 -21.50 1.32 -28.60
N ASP A 128 -20.96 2.51 -28.90
CA ASP A 128 -19.97 2.72 -29.94
C ASP A 128 -18.56 2.39 -29.41
N PRO A 129 -17.93 1.29 -29.87
CA PRO A 129 -16.64 0.85 -29.36
C PRO A 129 -15.47 1.78 -29.71
N GLU A 130 -15.61 2.63 -30.71
CA GLU A 130 -14.56 3.56 -31.14
C GLU A 130 -14.59 4.88 -30.33
N HIS A 131 -15.61 5.11 -29.52
CA HIS A 131 -15.80 6.34 -28.78
C HIS A 131 -15.95 6.09 -27.27
N ILE A 132 -14.87 5.58 -26.67
CA ILE A 132 -14.81 5.23 -25.24
C ILE A 132 -13.98 6.25 -24.46
N GLY A 133 -14.50 6.67 -23.30
CA GLY A 133 -13.78 7.54 -22.39
C GLY A 133 -13.71 6.99 -20.96
N VAL A 134 -12.84 7.60 -20.14
CA VAL A 134 -12.69 7.26 -18.70
C VAL A 134 -12.50 8.53 -17.90
N TYR A 135 -13.15 8.63 -16.75
CA TYR A 135 -12.91 9.71 -15.79
C TYR A 135 -13.12 9.24 -14.35
N GLY A 136 -12.53 9.97 -13.42
CA GLY A 136 -12.75 9.74 -12.01
C GLY A 136 -12.29 10.91 -11.15
N SER A 137 -12.74 10.93 -9.91
CA SER A 137 -12.41 11.98 -8.94
C SER A 137 -11.85 11.37 -7.67
N SER A 138 -10.82 12.02 -7.07
CA SER A 138 -10.18 11.52 -5.84
C SER A 138 -9.59 10.12 -6.05
N GLY A 139 -9.95 9.11 -5.27
CA GLY A 139 -9.56 7.72 -5.53
C GLY A 139 -9.91 7.23 -6.93
N GLY A 140 -11.02 7.69 -7.52
CA GLY A 140 -11.34 7.44 -8.93
C GLY A 140 -10.40 8.16 -9.90
N GLY A 141 -9.88 9.32 -9.51
CA GLY A 141 -8.82 10.03 -10.22
C GLY A 141 -7.51 9.22 -10.22
N THR A 142 -7.17 8.58 -9.10
CA THR A 142 -6.05 7.63 -9.00
C THR A 142 -6.22 6.47 -9.97
N GLN A 143 -7.36 5.77 -9.89
CA GLN A 143 -7.67 4.67 -10.80
C GLN A 143 -7.59 5.11 -12.26
N THR A 144 -8.11 6.31 -12.58
CA THR A 144 -8.05 6.89 -13.93
C THR A 144 -6.61 7.08 -14.38
N ALA A 145 -5.76 7.72 -13.55
CA ALA A 145 -4.35 7.97 -13.88
C ALA A 145 -3.60 6.67 -14.21
N TYR A 146 -3.77 5.63 -13.41
CA TYR A 146 -3.12 4.33 -13.63
C TYR A 146 -3.70 3.54 -14.81
N TYR A 147 -4.96 3.80 -15.18
CA TYR A 147 -5.67 3.00 -16.18
C TYR A 147 -5.49 3.50 -17.61
N ILE A 148 -5.62 4.82 -17.84
CA ILE A 148 -5.84 5.41 -19.17
C ILE A 148 -4.68 5.22 -20.14
N GLY A 149 -3.45 5.17 -19.64
CA GLY A 149 -2.26 4.95 -20.46
C GLY A 149 -2.10 3.51 -20.93
N LEU A 150 -2.58 2.55 -20.15
CA LEU A 150 -2.39 1.12 -20.36
C LEU A 150 -3.46 0.47 -21.25
N ASP A 151 -4.63 1.13 -21.42
CA ASP A 151 -5.71 0.61 -22.26
C ASP A 151 -5.89 1.49 -23.53
N PRO A 152 -5.50 1.00 -24.71
CA PRO A 152 -5.58 1.77 -25.97
C PRO A 152 -7.01 2.01 -26.45
N ARG A 153 -8.00 1.32 -25.89
CA ARG A 153 -9.41 1.52 -26.22
C ARG A 153 -9.95 2.85 -25.66
N VAL A 154 -9.32 3.39 -24.61
CA VAL A 154 -9.68 4.70 -24.05
C VAL A 154 -9.25 5.80 -25.02
N LYS A 155 -10.21 6.57 -25.53
CA LYS A 155 -9.96 7.65 -26.49
C LYS A 155 -9.90 9.04 -25.84
N VAL A 156 -10.60 9.24 -24.72
CA VAL A 156 -10.67 10.52 -23.99
C VAL A 156 -10.62 10.25 -22.49
N ALA A 157 -9.92 11.07 -21.74
CA ALA A 157 -9.87 10.92 -20.28
C ALA A 157 -9.97 12.25 -19.53
N ALA A 158 -10.36 12.14 -18.24
CA ALA A 158 -10.28 13.25 -17.29
C ALA A 158 -9.92 12.77 -15.88
N ILE A 159 -8.91 13.42 -15.26
CA ILE A 159 -8.46 13.18 -13.90
C ILE A 159 -8.90 14.37 -13.03
N CYS A 160 -9.71 14.11 -12.01
CA CYS A 160 -10.21 15.14 -11.10
C CYS A 160 -9.69 14.94 -9.67
N SER A 161 -9.22 16.03 -9.03
CA SER A 161 -8.86 16.07 -7.60
C SER A 161 -7.95 14.92 -7.15
N PHE A 162 -6.93 14.62 -7.95
CA PHE A 162 -5.87 13.63 -7.65
C PHE A 162 -4.52 14.03 -8.27
N PHE A 163 -4.53 14.61 -9.47
CA PHE A 163 -3.32 14.89 -10.24
C PHE A 163 -2.45 15.93 -9.52
N SER A 164 -1.26 15.51 -9.10
CA SER A 164 -0.16 16.31 -8.53
C SER A 164 1.12 15.49 -8.62
N THR A 165 2.30 16.08 -8.38
CA THR A 165 3.52 15.30 -8.30
C THR A 165 3.51 14.43 -7.02
N ARG A 166 4.12 13.25 -7.11
CA ARG A 166 4.24 12.33 -5.97
C ARG A 166 5.10 12.95 -4.86
N GLU A 167 6.16 13.66 -5.25
CA GLU A 167 7.02 14.38 -4.32
C GLU A 167 6.21 15.34 -3.44
N ARG A 168 5.37 16.21 -4.03
CA ARG A 168 4.54 17.14 -3.27
C ARG A 168 3.51 16.44 -2.38
N THR A 169 2.93 15.37 -2.88
CA THR A 169 1.99 14.57 -2.09
C THR A 169 2.67 13.97 -0.86
N MET A 170 3.85 13.36 -1.04
CA MET A 170 4.63 12.76 0.05
C MET A 170 5.07 13.81 1.08
N GLU A 171 5.51 14.99 0.62
CA GLU A 171 5.98 16.08 1.47
C GLU A 171 4.85 16.64 2.35
N LEU A 172 3.70 16.95 1.76
CA LEU A 172 2.62 17.68 2.43
C LEU A 172 1.66 16.77 3.21
N GLN A 173 1.36 15.58 2.68
CA GLN A 173 0.34 14.70 3.21
C GLN A 173 0.89 13.35 3.68
N GLY A 174 2.12 13.02 3.27
CA GLY A 174 2.67 11.68 3.37
C GLY A 174 2.06 10.73 2.34
N PRO A 175 2.32 9.42 2.47
CA PRO A 175 1.73 8.44 1.60
C PRO A 175 0.21 8.42 1.78
N SER A 176 -0.48 8.36 0.66
CA SER A 176 -1.92 8.14 0.61
C SER A 176 -2.26 6.69 1.00
N ASP A 177 -3.53 6.30 0.91
CA ASP A 177 -3.95 4.93 1.22
C ASP A 177 -3.44 3.88 0.19
N GLY A 178 -3.67 2.59 0.50
CA GLY A 178 -3.03 1.47 -0.19
C GLY A 178 -3.31 1.35 -1.69
N CYS A 179 -4.44 1.83 -2.21
CA CYS A 179 -4.72 1.78 -3.65
C CYS A 179 -4.02 2.89 -4.45
N GLN A 180 -3.45 3.88 -3.76
CA GLN A 180 -2.81 5.04 -4.40
C GLN A 180 -1.29 4.91 -4.54
N HIS A 181 -0.74 3.74 -4.26
CA HIS A 181 0.68 3.45 -4.37
C HIS A 181 0.92 2.16 -5.14
N ILE A 182 1.81 2.25 -6.12
CA ILE A 182 2.43 1.10 -6.75
C ILE A 182 3.81 0.92 -6.08
N PRO A 183 4.13 -0.25 -5.52
CA PRO A 183 5.44 -0.48 -4.93
C PRO A 183 6.58 -0.15 -5.89
N TYR A 184 7.61 0.52 -5.37
CA TYR A 184 8.82 0.89 -6.11
C TYR A 184 8.69 2.05 -7.13
N GLU A 185 7.60 2.80 -7.17
CA GLU A 185 7.45 3.95 -8.07
C GLU A 185 8.68 4.88 -8.03
N GLY A 186 9.11 5.31 -6.83
CA GLY A 186 10.27 6.20 -6.68
C GLY A 186 11.60 5.54 -7.04
N ARG A 187 11.77 4.23 -6.79
CA ARG A 187 12.94 3.48 -7.24
C ARG A 187 13.03 3.46 -8.77
N GLU A 188 11.91 3.33 -9.43
CA GLU A 188 11.81 3.34 -10.92
C GLU A 188 11.73 4.76 -11.50
N GLN A 189 11.82 5.79 -10.65
CA GLN A 189 11.75 7.21 -11.03
C GLN A 189 10.43 7.60 -11.72
N LEU A 190 9.31 6.99 -11.29
CA LEU A 190 7.98 7.27 -11.81
C LEU A 190 7.26 8.30 -10.94
N GLU A 191 6.57 9.21 -11.60
CA GLU A 191 5.72 10.24 -11.02
C GLU A 191 4.27 10.12 -11.54
N VAL A 192 3.30 10.73 -10.84
CA VAL A 192 1.91 10.74 -11.30
C VAL A 192 1.74 11.33 -12.71
N PRO A 193 2.44 12.42 -13.09
CA PRO A 193 2.44 12.92 -14.46
C PRO A 193 2.87 11.89 -15.50
N ASP A 194 3.79 10.96 -15.20
CA ASP A 194 4.25 9.95 -16.15
C ASP A 194 3.11 9.01 -16.58
N PHE A 195 2.27 8.58 -15.62
CA PHE A 195 1.10 7.77 -15.93
C PHE A 195 0.10 8.52 -16.81
N ALA A 196 -0.08 9.83 -16.58
CA ALA A 196 -0.93 10.68 -17.40
C ALA A 196 -0.32 10.92 -18.80
N LEU A 197 1.02 11.06 -18.92
CA LEU A 197 1.74 11.18 -20.19
C LEU A 197 1.55 9.97 -21.10
N MET A 198 1.36 8.77 -20.55
CA MET A 198 1.05 7.57 -21.35
C MET A 198 -0.26 7.70 -22.14
N MET A 199 -1.13 8.65 -21.80
CA MET A 199 -2.36 8.95 -22.56
C MET A 199 -2.07 9.65 -23.88
N ALA A 200 -0.97 10.41 -23.99
CA ALA A 200 -0.63 11.19 -25.17
C ALA A 200 -0.50 10.31 -26.44
N PRO A 201 -0.96 10.77 -27.62
CA PRO A 201 -1.54 12.08 -27.94
C PRO A 201 -3.07 12.14 -27.83
N ARG A 202 -3.70 11.24 -27.05
CA ARG A 202 -5.16 11.20 -26.85
C ARG A 202 -5.62 12.32 -25.90
N PRO A 203 -6.86 12.85 -26.07
CA PRO A 203 -7.34 13.98 -25.26
C PRO A 203 -7.39 13.68 -23.75
N LEU A 204 -6.76 14.55 -22.95
CA LEU A 204 -6.69 14.47 -21.50
C LEU A 204 -7.07 15.79 -20.83
N LEU A 205 -7.97 15.75 -19.85
CA LEU A 205 -8.39 16.89 -19.03
C LEU A 205 -7.99 16.70 -17.57
N ILE A 206 -7.36 17.73 -16.99
CA ILE A 206 -7.08 17.80 -15.57
C ILE A 206 -8.06 18.76 -14.89
N LEU A 207 -8.70 18.34 -13.79
CA LEU A 207 -9.67 19.12 -13.03
C LEU A 207 -9.20 19.28 -11.59
N SER A 208 -8.79 20.49 -11.21
CA SER A 208 -8.23 20.79 -9.88
C SER A 208 -9.10 21.76 -9.11
N GLY A 209 -9.00 21.75 -7.79
CA GLY A 209 -9.56 22.75 -6.88
C GLY A 209 -8.45 23.63 -6.31
N LYS A 210 -8.70 24.93 -6.24
CA LYS A 210 -7.72 25.88 -5.66
C LYS A 210 -7.51 25.62 -4.16
N TYR A 211 -8.57 25.19 -3.47
CA TYR A 211 -8.58 24.93 -2.03
C TYR A 211 -8.69 23.42 -1.72
N ASP A 212 -8.26 22.58 -2.68
CA ASP A 212 -8.19 21.14 -2.51
C ASP A 212 -6.97 20.77 -1.62
N PHE A 213 -7.05 19.68 -0.89
CA PHE A 213 -5.89 19.12 -0.20
C PHE A 213 -4.89 18.47 -1.17
N VAL A 214 -5.32 18.15 -2.40
CA VAL A 214 -4.42 17.78 -3.49
C VAL A 214 -3.68 19.03 -3.95
N ASP A 215 -2.36 19.06 -3.79
CA ASP A 215 -1.53 20.24 -3.98
C ASP A 215 -1.64 20.82 -5.39
N LEU A 216 -2.11 22.06 -5.47
CA LEU A 216 -2.30 22.76 -6.76
C LEU A 216 -0.96 23.09 -7.43
N TRP A 217 0.07 23.44 -6.64
CA TRP A 217 1.38 23.74 -7.23
C TRP A 217 1.97 22.51 -7.92
N GLY A 218 1.96 21.34 -7.26
CA GLY A 218 2.39 20.07 -7.87
C GLY A 218 1.54 19.68 -9.09
N ALA A 219 0.22 19.97 -9.06
CA ALA A 219 -0.64 19.78 -10.21
C ALA A 219 -0.25 20.66 -11.40
N GLN A 220 0.11 21.92 -11.15
CA GLN A 220 0.56 22.85 -12.18
C GLN A 220 1.93 22.46 -12.75
N GLN A 221 2.86 21.97 -11.92
CA GLN A 221 4.16 21.48 -12.39
C GLN A 221 3.97 20.26 -13.32
N GLY A 222 3.24 19.24 -12.88
CA GLY A 222 2.96 18.07 -13.70
C GLY A 222 2.18 18.43 -14.98
N PHE A 223 1.25 19.39 -14.92
CA PHE A 223 0.52 19.85 -16.11
C PHE A 223 1.42 20.58 -17.10
N ALA A 224 2.43 21.32 -16.65
CA ALA A 224 3.41 21.95 -17.54
C ALA A 224 4.20 20.90 -18.36
N GLU A 225 4.52 19.75 -17.75
CA GLU A 225 5.15 18.62 -18.44
C GLU A 225 4.21 18.02 -19.50
N LEU A 226 2.93 17.81 -19.16
CA LEU A 226 1.92 17.37 -20.10
C LEU A 226 1.81 18.32 -21.28
N GLN A 227 1.69 19.62 -21.04
CA GLN A 227 1.60 20.66 -22.09
C GLN A 227 2.81 20.62 -23.03
N GLN A 228 4.02 20.50 -22.48
CA GLN A 228 5.23 20.41 -23.29
C GLN A 228 5.23 19.16 -24.19
N CYS A 229 4.84 18.01 -23.64
CA CYS A 229 4.74 16.77 -24.41
C CYS A 229 3.72 16.89 -25.56
N TYR A 230 2.50 17.34 -25.27
CA TYR A 230 1.46 17.50 -26.31
C TYR A 230 1.82 18.55 -27.36
N LYS A 231 2.56 19.59 -26.98
CA LYS A 231 3.11 20.57 -27.93
C LYS A 231 4.15 19.94 -28.87
N VAL A 232 5.07 19.13 -28.34
CA VAL A 232 6.08 18.41 -29.14
C VAL A 232 5.41 17.43 -30.09
N LEU A 233 4.31 16.78 -29.67
CA LEU A 233 3.52 15.87 -30.48
C LEU A 233 2.63 16.59 -31.54
N GLY A 234 2.59 17.94 -31.53
CA GLY A 234 1.81 18.75 -32.46
C GLY A 234 0.31 18.78 -32.20
N VAL A 235 -0.14 18.46 -30.99
CA VAL A 235 -1.55 18.39 -30.60
C VAL A 235 -1.84 19.09 -29.26
N PRO A 236 -1.38 20.34 -29.06
CA PRO A 236 -1.50 21.02 -27.77
C PRO A 236 -2.95 21.23 -27.30
N GLU A 237 -3.91 21.25 -28.23
CA GLU A 237 -5.34 21.40 -27.93
C GLU A 237 -5.97 20.15 -27.30
N LYS A 238 -5.25 19.04 -27.27
CA LYS A 238 -5.72 17.76 -26.69
C LYS A 238 -5.37 17.59 -25.21
N VAL A 239 -4.71 18.56 -24.60
CA VAL A 239 -4.52 18.59 -23.16
C VAL A 239 -5.01 19.92 -22.59
N ASP A 240 -5.76 19.87 -21.49
CA ASP A 240 -6.30 21.07 -20.85
C ASP A 240 -6.40 20.88 -19.34
N MET A 241 -6.35 22.00 -18.59
CA MET A 241 -6.53 22.00 -17.14
C MET A 241 -7.51 23.10 -16.73
N LEU A 242 -8.51 22.72 -15.93
CA LEU A 242 -9.39 23.67 -15.27
C LEU A 242 -9.09 23.68 -13.76
N THR A 243 -8.75 24.84 -13.23
CA THR A 243 -8.69 25.09 -11.78
C THR A 243 -9.90 25.92 -11.36
N VAL A 244 -10.65 25.42 -10.38
CA VAL A 244 -11.84 26.09 -9.85
C VAL A 244 -11.58 26.54 -8.42
N GLU A 245 -12.14 27.70 -8.03
CA GLU A 245 -12.02 28.21 -6.66
C GLU A 245 -12.92 27.44 -5.66
N THR A 246 -12.73 26.11 -5.62
CA THR A 246 -13.46 25.19 -4.76
C THR A 246 -12.49 24.23 -4.07
N GLY A 247 -12.97 23.47 -3.10
CA GLY A 247 -12.26 22.35 -2.48
C GLY A 247 -12.28 21.07 -3.32
N HIS A 248 -12.16 19.96 -2.62
CA HIS A 248 -12.04 18.61 -3.17
C HIS A 248 -13.31 18.12 -3.89
N GLY A 249 -13.10 17.36 -4.96
CA GLY A 249 -14.17 16.62 -5.65
C GLY A 249 -14.65 17.23 -6.96
N LEU A 250 -15.61 16.55 -7.60
CA LEU A 250 -16.15 16.87 -8.91
C LEU A 250 -17.41 17.77 -8.78
N GLY A 251 -17.19 19.03 -8.39
CA GLY A 251 -18.25 20.05 -8.24
C GLY A 251 -18.93 20.44 -9.56
N ALA A 252 -19.96 21.30 -9.50
CA ALA A 252 -20.81 21.62 -10.64
C ALA A 252 -20.03 22.17 -11.85
N GLU A 253 -19.12 23.11 -11.63
CA GLU A 253 -18.32 23.72 -12.70
C GLU A 253 -17.36 22.71 -13.35
N LYS A 254 -16.71 21.86 -12.54
CA LYS A 254 -15.87 20.77 -13.03
C LYS A 254 -16.70 19.76 -13.86
N ARG A 255 -17.94 19.42 -13.42
CA ARG A 255 -18.85 18.54 -14.20
C ARG A 255 -19.24 19.14 -15.56
N GLN A 256 -19.50 20.45 -15.61
CA GLN A 256 -19.80 21.14 -16.87
C GLN A 256 -18.62 21.08 -17.85
N LYS A 257 -17.41 21.36 -17.37
CA LYS A 257 -16.19 21.25 -18.16
C LYS A 257 -15.94 19.81 -18.63
N LEU A 258 -16.10 18.82 -17.73
CA LEU A 258 -16.03 17.40 -18.05
C LEU A 258 -16.97 17.02 -19.20
N ALA A 259 -18.25 17.33 -19.07
CA ALA A 259 -19.25 17.01 -20.10
C ALA A 259 -18.95 17.71 -21.44
N SER A 260 -18.51 18.98 -21.41
CA SER A 260 -18.09 19.71 -22.61
C SER A 260 -16.88 19.05 -23.28
N TRP A 261 -15.88 18.62 -22.49
CA TRP A 261 -14.68 17.94 -22.99
C TRP A 261 -15.02 16.62 -23.70
N PHE A 262 -15.81 15.77 -23.05
CA PHE A 262 -16.21 14.48 -23.62
C PHE A 262 -17.14 14.63 -24.83
N LYS A 263 -18.06 15.61 -24.85
CA LYS A 263 -18.84 15.95 -26.03
C LYS A 263 -17.96 16.33 -27.23
N ARG A 264 -16.96 17.19 -26.98
CA ARG A 264 -16.03 17.62 -28.02
C ARG A 264 -15.30 16.43 -28.65
N TRP A 265 -14.74 15.55 -27.84
CA TRP A 265 -13.79 14.54 -28.30
C TRP A 265 -14.41 13.16 -28.59
N LEU A 266 -15.58 12.83 -28.04
CA LEU A 266 -16.30 11.59 -28.36
C LEU A 266 -17.44 11.78 -29.35
N LYS A 267 -17.93 13.00 -29.56
CA LYS A 267 -19.09 13.27 -30.41
C LYS A 267 -18.83 14.33 -31.47
N ASP A 268 -17.65 14.88 -31.53
CA ASP A 268 -17.32 16.07 -32.36
C ASP A 268 -18.36 17.20 -32.17
N ASN A 269 -18.80 17.43 -30.94
CA ASN A 269 -19.91 18.32 -30.63
C ASN A 269 -19.51 19.35 -29.59
N GLN A 270 -19.46 20.62 -29.98
CA GLN A 270 -19.12 21.76 -29.13
C GLN A 270 -20.34 22.59 -28.70
N SER A 271 -21.56 22.12 -28.95
CA SER A 271 -22.76 22.80 -28.47
C SER A 271 -22.79 22.88 -26.95
N PRO A 272 -23.50 23.86 -26.35
CA PRO A 272 -23.61 23.99 -24.90
C PRO A 272 -24.08 22.68 -24.25
N VAL A 273 -23.55 22.38 -23.05
CA VAL A 273 -23.94 21.22 -22.26
C VAL A 273 -25.37 21.42 -21.78
N LYS A 274 -26.26 20.50 -22.10
CA LYS A 274 -27.67 20.50 -21.62
C LYS A 274 -27.64 20.20 -20.11
N LYS A 275 -28.43 20.97 -19.35
CA LYS A 275 -28.67 20.70 -17.93
C LYS A 275 -29.34 19.32 -17.79
N ALA A 276 -28.94 18.53 -16.82
CA ALA A 276 -29.59 17.31 -16.41
C ALA A 276 -30.50 17.57 -15.20
N ALA A 277 -31.59 16.82 -15.08
CA ALA A 277 -32.27 16.67 -13.81
C ALA A 277 -31.30 16.09 -12.77
N GLN A 278 -31.37 16.57 -11.54
CA GLN A 278 -30.63 16.02 -10.42
C GLN A 278 -31.55 15.06 -9.66
N ASP A 279 -31.81 13.92 -10.26
CA ASP A 279 -32.66 12.91 -9.65
C ASP A 279 -31.99 12.34 -8.41
N ARG A 280 -32.77 12.09 -7.38
CA ARG A 280 -32.30 11.46 -6.14
C ARG A 280 -33.04 10.15 -5.98
N PHE A 281 -32.28 9.08 -5.92
CA PHE A 281 -32.78 7.73 -5.70
C PHE A 281 -32.51 7.29 -4.26
N GLN A 282 -33.39 6.41 -3.73
CA GLN A 282 -33.09 5.74 -2.47
C GLN A 282 -31.99 4.67 -2.70
N LEU A 283 -31.10 4.51 -1.75
CA LEU A 283 -30.03 3.51 -1.88
C LEU A 283 -30.60 2.10 -2.08
N SER A 284 -31.66 1.74 -1.35
CA SER A 284 -32.33 0.45 -1.46
C SER A 284 -32.80 0.12 -2.89
N ASP A 285 -33.27 1.13 -3.62
CA ASP A 285 -33.81 0.95 -4.97
C ASP A 285 -32.69 0.77 -6.00
N MET A 286 -31.48 1.19 -5.64
CA MET A 286 -30.30 1.20 -6.52
C MET A 286 -29.33 0.05 -6.24
N LEU A 287 -29.60 -0.80 -5.24
CA LEU A 287 -28.79 -1.99 -5.02
C LEU A 287 -28.88 -2.96 -6.21
N CYS A 288 -27.75 -3.48 -6.62
CA CYS A 288 -27.65 -4.53 -7.63
C CYS A 288 -27.92 -5.92 -7.02
N THR A 289 -27.58 -6.10 -5.74
CA THR A 289 -27.73 -7.36 -5.02
C THR A 289 -28.85 -7.31 -3.98
N THR A 290 -29.38 -8.45 -3.64
CA THR A 290 -30.53 -8.56 -2.71
C THR A 290 -30.21 -8.19 -1.26
N LYS A 291 -28.94 -8.29 -0.85
CA LYS A 291 -28.48 -7.99 0.52
C LYS A 291 -27.49 -6.84 0.57
N GLY A 292 -27.28 -6.11 -0.53
CA GLY A 292 -26.39 -4.96 -0.61
C GLY A 292 -24.90 -5.29 -0.59
N GLN A 293 -24.52 -6.59 -0.64
CA GLN A 293 -23.12 -7.03 -0.71
C GLN A 293 -22.99 -8.28 -1.58
N VAL A 294 -22.05 -8.28 -2.53
CA VAL A 294 -21.81 -9.43 -3.43
C VAL A 294 -21.39 -10.67 -2.67
N ASN A 295 -20.48 -10.54 -1.69
CA ASN A 295 -19.97 -11.67 -0.91
C ASN A 295 -21.03 -12.37 -0.05
N VAL A 296 -22.19 -11.75 0.15
CA VAL A 296 -23.30 -12.31 0.94
C VAL A 296 -24.48 -12.70 0.05
N SER A 297 -24.56 -12.14 -1.16
CA SER A 297 -25.72 -12.29 -2.06
C SER A 297 -25.47 -13.26 -3.21
N MET A 298 -24.23 -13.34 -3.71
CA MET A 298 -23.92 -14.07 -4.93
C MET A 298 -23.41 -15.49 -4.62
N PRO A 299 -24.00 -16.53 -5.21
CA PRO A 299 -23.50 -17.89 -5.05
C PRO A 299 -22.07 -18.02 -5.60
N GLY A 300 -21.17 -18.62 -4.84
CA GLY A 300 -19.78 -18.83 -5.25
C GLY A 300 -18.91 -17.57 -5.23
N ALA A 301 -19.41 -16.47 -4.63
CA ALA A 301 -18.60 -15.26 -4.45
C ALA A 301 -17.39 -15.55 -3.56
N LEU A 302 -16.23 -15.06 -4.00
CA LEU A 302 -14.98 -15.12 -3.25
C LEU A 302 -14.65 -13.73 -2.72
N SER A 303 -14.29 -13.66 -1.45
CA SER A 303 -13.65 -12.45 -0.92
C SER A 303 -12.22 -12.33 -1.42
N ILE A 304 -11.67 -11.13 -1.39
CA ILE A 304 -10.24 -10.89 -1.74
C ILE A 304 -9.32 -11.74 -0.87
N MET A 305 -9.63 -11.92 0.42
CA MET A 305 -8.86 -12.80 1.31
C MET A 305 -8.86 -14.24 0.80
N GLN A 306 -10.02 -14.76 0.39
CA GLN A 306 -10.13 -16.12 -0.14
C GLN A 306 -9.40 -16.29 -1.47
N GLU A 307 -9.51 -15.31 -2.38
CA GLU A 307 -8.75 -15.33 -3.64
C GLU A 307 -7.24 -15.35 -3.38
N ASN A 308 -6.76 -14.54 -2.45
CA ASN A 308 -5.34 -14.47 -2.09
C ASN A 308 -4.84 -15.77 -1.45
N VAL A 309 -5.65 -16.42 -0.61
CA VAL A 309 -5.32 -17.73 -0.04
C VAL A 309 -5.25 -18.80 -1.14
N ASN A 310 -6.23 -18.83 -2.04
CA ASN A 310 -6.22 -19.76 -3.18
C ASN A 310 -4.94 -19.56 -4.03
N GLN A 311 -4.53 -18.32 -4.26
CA GLN A 311 -3.29 -18.01 -4.98
C GLN A 311 -2.03 -18.52 -4.26
N LEU A 312 -2.00 -18.47 -2.93
CA LEU A 312 -0.90 -19.02 -2.14
C LEU A 312 -0.82 -20.56 -2.27
N ASP A 313 -1.97 -21.21 -2.25
CA ASP A 313 -2.04 -22.67 -2.38
C ASP A 313 -1.58 -23.12 -3.78
N GLU A 314 -1.95 -22.39 -4.84
CA GLU A 314 -1.43 -22.61 -6.20
C GLU A 314 0.10 -22.43 -6.30
N TRP A 315 0.67 -21.55 -5.51
CA TRP A 315 2.12 -21.28 -5.52
C TRP A 315 2.94 -22.23 -4.64
N ALA A 316 2.31 -23.02 -3.78
CA ALA A 316 3.00 -23.87 -2.81
C ALA A 316 4.10 -24.75 -3.46
N SER A 317 3.79 -25.43 -4.57
CA SER A 317 4.75 -26.29 -5.27
C SER A 317 5.90 -25.49 -5.92
N LYS A 318 5.61 -24.32 -6.48
CA LYS A 318 6.62 -23.43 -7.07
C LYS A 318 7.56 -22.89 -6.00
N ARG A 319 7.02 -22.55 -4.83
CA ARG A 319 7.79 -22.08 -3.67
C ARG A 319 8.72 -23.18 -3.16
N GLU A 320 8.24 -24.40 -2.95
CA GLU A 320 9.11 -25.52 -2.55
C GLU A 320 10.20 -25.81 -3.59
N THR A 321 9.88 -25.72 -4.88
CA THR A 321 10.88 -25.84 -5.96
C THR A 321 11.93 -24.71 -5.88
N PHE A 322 11.55 -23.50 -5.52
CA PHE A 322 12.51 -22.40 -5.31
C PHE A 322 13.39 -22.66 -4.09
N LEU A 323 12.81 -23.05 -2.97
CA LEU A 323 13.52 -23.30 -1.70
C LEU A 323 14.53 -24.46 -1.85
N SER A 324 14.22 -25.48 -2.65
CA SER A 324 15.11 -26.62 -2.91
C SER A 324 16.39 -26.25 -3.69
N LYS A 325 16.48 -25.04 -4.27
CA LYS A 325 17.69 -24.56 -4.95
C LYS A 325 18.87 -24.24 -4.02
N GLY A 326 18.64 -24.31 -2.71
CA GLY A 326 19.66 -24.20 -1.68
C GLY A 326 19.86 -22.80 -1.10
N LYS A 327 20.54 -22.75 0.06
CA LYS A 327 20.71 -21.56 0.92
C LYS A 327 21.15 -20.32 0.15
N LYS A 328 22.17 -20.42 -0.72
CA LYS A 328 22.71 -19.27 -1.46
C LYS A 328 21.66 -18.60 -2.38
N THR A 329 20.84 -19.40 -3.06
CA THR A 329 19.78 -18.87 -3.95
C THR A 329 18.70 -18.14 -3.14
N VAL A 330 18.27 -18.74 -2.03
CA VAL A 330 17.30 -18.13 -1.12
C VAL A 330 17.86 -16.83 -0.53
N GLN A 331 19.10 -16.83 -0.06
CA GLN A 331 19.79 -15.67 0.49
C GLN A 331 19.89 -14.52 -0.52
N THR A 332 20.27 -14.82 -1.78
CA THR A 332 20.35 -13.79 -2.83
C THR A 332 18.98 -13.14 -3.08
N LYS A 333 17.91 -13.96 -3.18
CA LYS A 333 16.55 -13.42 -3.35
C LYS A 333 16.06 -12.65 -2.13
N MET A 334 16.39 -13.12 -0.93
CA MET A 334 16.07 -12.43 0.32
C MET A 334 16.71 -11.04 0.38
N LEU A 335 18.00 -10.92 0.04
CA LEU A 335 18.68 -9.62 0.00
C LEU A 335 18.04 -8.67 -1.00
N ASP A 336 17.67 -9.16 -2.19
CA ASP A 336 16.94 -8.38 -3.19
C ASP A 336 15.60 -7.86 -2.64
N LEU A 337 14.79 -8.72 -2.01
CA LEU A 337 13.52 -8.35 -1.41
C LEU A 337 13.67 -7.37 -0.23
N LEU A 338 14.74 -7.49 0.53
CA LEU A 338 15.10 -6.56 1.62
C LEU A 338 15.63 -5.21 1.09
N GLY A 339 15.80 -5.04 -0.21
CA GLY A 339 16.36 -3.84 -0.82
C GLY A 339 17.88 -3.69 -0.60
N LEU A 340 18.58 -4.79 -0.38
CA LEU A 340 20.02 -4.83 -0.09
C LEU A 340 20.79 -5.36 -1.31
N LYS A 341 21.84 -4.63 -1.72
CA LYS A 341 22.74 -5.07 -2.82
C LYS A 341 23.64 -6.25 -2.41
N GLY A 342 23.74 -6.53 -1.13
CA GLY A 342 24.56 -7.57 -0.50
C GLY A 342 24.48 -7.44 1.02
N LEU A 343 25.16 -8.31 1.75
CA LEU A 343 25.38 -8.10 3.18
C LEU A 343 26.23 -6.84 3.37
N PRO A 344 25.91 -5.98 4.35
CA PRO A 344 26.75 -4.82 4.65
C PRO A 344 28.15 -5.28 5.10
N ASP A 345 29.15 -4.44 4.90
CA ASP A 345 30.47 -4.70 5.48
C ASP A 345 30.39 -4.63 7.03
N HIS A 346 31.40 -5.17 7.72
CA HIS A 346 31.41 -5.21 9.19
C HIS A 346 31.90 -3.90 9.83
N LYS A 347 32.15 -2.84 9.05
CA LYS A 347 32.68 -1.58 9.59
C LYS A 347 31.59 -0.78 10.28
N ILE A 348 31.76 -0.55 11.56
CA ILE A 348 30.91 0.33 12.37
C ILE A 348 31.77 1.31 13.16
N ARG A 349 31.21 2.47 13.46
CA ARG A 349 31.79 3.39 14.42
C ARG A 349 30.98 3.31 15.72
N ILE A 350 31.68 3.07 16.83
CA ILE A 350 31.08 2.92 18.14
C ILE A 350 31.32 4.23 18.91
N GLU A 351 30.24 4.92 19.29
CA GLU A 351 30.31 6.13 20.09
C GLU A 351 29.72 5.85 21.47
N ALA A 352 30.56 5.93 22.51
CA ALA A 352 30.11 5.87 23.90
C ALA A 352 29.44 7.21 24.26
N THR A 353 28.19 7.13 24.71
CA THR A 353 27.36 8.32 25.06
C THR A 353 27.11 8.43 26.57
N GLY A 354 27.44 7.42 27.36
CA GLY A 354 27.31 7.43 28.80
C GLY A 354 27.78 6.15 29.48
N HIS A 355 28.08 6.26 30.77
CA HIS A 355 28.44 5.15 31.63
C HIS A 355 27.93 5.42 33.05
N ASP A 356 27.26 4.45 33.63
CA ASP A 356 26.75 4.49 34.99
C ASP A 356 27.19 3.22 35.74
N SER A 357 27.79 3.37 36.91
CA SER A 357 28.21 2.24 37.77
C SER A 357 27.17 2.00 38.86
N MET A 358 26.59 0.82 38.86
CA MET A 358 25.63 0.37 39.88
C MET A 358 26.24 -0.70 40.78
N ARG A 359 25.59 -1.03 41.87
CA ARG A 359 26.12 -2.03 42.84
C ARG A 359 26.31 -3.43 42.21
N GLU A 360 25.41 -3.80 41.31
CA GLU A 360 25.33 -5.17 40.76
C GLU A 360 25.70 -5.27 39.30
N TYR A 361 25.87 -4.14 38.59
CA TYR A 361 26.19 -4.09 37.18
C TYR A 361 26.78 -2.75 36.73
N GLU A 362 27.50 -2.75 35.64
CA GLU A 362 27.89 -1.55 34.89
C GLU A 362 26.91 -1.34 33.74
N GLN A 363 26.50 -0.10 33.48
CA GLN A 363 25.65 0.29 32.36
C GLN A 363 26.39 1.21 31.43
N TYR A 364 26.51 0.82 30.17
CA TYR A 364 27.11 1.63 29.12
C TYR A 364 26.07 2.00 28.08
N LYS A 365 26.14 3.23 27.55
CA LYS A 365 25.26 3.74 26.50
C LYS A 365 26.07 4.01 25.25
N PHE A 366 25.60 3.53 24.10
CA PHE A 366 26.29 3.67 22.83
C PHE A 366 25.34 4.12 21.73
N GLN A 367 25.93 4.78 20.71
CA GLN A 367 25.39 4.90 19.38
C GLN A 367 26.27 4.11 18.42
N LEU A 368 25.69 3.18 17.70
CA LEU A 368 26.37 2.37 16.69
C LEU A 368 26.06 2.96 15.32
N ILE A 369 27.08 3.37 14.60
CA ILE A 369 26.94 4.13 13.35
C ILE A 369 27.57 3.32 12.21
N ARG A 370 26.75 2.97 11.24
CA ARG A 370 27.16 2.42 9.95
C ARG A 370 27.02 3.51 8.89
N GLU A 371 27.98 3.63 7.98
CA GLU A 371 27.94 4.63 6.93
C GLU A 371 26.67 4.48 6.05
N GLY A 372 25.97 5.58 5.82
CA GLY A 372 24.72 5.61 5.05
C GLY A 372 23.48 5.08 5.77
N GLU A 373 23.58 4.70 7.05
CA GLU A 373 22.46 4.21 7.86
C GLU A 373 22.19 5.10 9.07
N MET A 374 20.99 4.99 9.64
CA MET A 374 20.66 5.65 10.90
C MET A 374 21.49 5.04 12.05
N PRO A 375 21.92 5.86 13.03
CA PRO A 375 22.54 5.33 14.24
C PRO A 375 21.60 4.40 15.01
N VAL A 376 22.13 3.30 15.55
CA VAL A 376 21.39 2.38 16.41
C VAL A 376 21.74 2.69 17.88
N PRO A 377 20.82 3.28 18.65
CA PRO A 377 21.04 3.56 20.06
C PRO A 377 20.90 2.25 20.87
N CYS A 378 21.89 1.94 21.70
CA CYS A 378 21.84 0.75 22.53
C CYS A 378 22.39 0.98 23.93
N ILE A 379 21.97 0.13 24.86
CA ILE A 379 22.43 0.08 26.25
C ILE A 379 22.95 -1.32 26.54
N LEU A 380 24.19 -1.38 27.01
CA LEU A 380 24.82 -2.59 27.48
C LEU A 380 24.77 -2.61 29.02
N ILE A 381 24.21 -3.68 29.58
CA ILE A 381 24.25 -3.95 31.02
C ILE A 381 25.19 -5.15 31.22
N MET A 382 26.28 -4.90 31.94
CA MET A 382 27.30 -5.88 32.28
C MET A 382 27.17 -6.25 33.75
N PRO A 383 26.60 -7.42 34.11
CA PRO A 383 26.49 -7.84 35.47
C PRO A 383 27.85 -8.08 36.15
N SER A 384 28.01 -7.76 37.42
CA SER A 384 29.24 -8.05 38.20
C SER A 384 29.55 -9.55 38.26
N ARG A 385 28.60 -10.41 37.97
CA ARG A 385 28.73 -11.89 37.92
C ARG A 385 29.03 -12.44 36.54
N ALA A 386 29.08 -11.58 35.49
CA ALA A 386 29.39 -12.04 34.14
C ALA A 386 30.79 -12.66 34.09
N ASN A 387 30.91 -13.71 33.27
CA ASN A 387 32.17 -14.44 33.04
C ASN A 387 32.26 -14.81 31.55
N ALA A 388 33.35 -15.47 31.15
CA ALA A 388 33.61 -15.79 29.74
C ALA A 388 32.52 -16.65 29.04
N ASP A 389 31.73 -17.41 29.79
CA ASP A 389 30.68 -18.27 29.27
C ASP A 389 29.29 -17.56 29.29
N SER A 390 29.21 -16.35 29.83
CA SER A 390 27.96 -15.60 29.92
C SER A 390 27.40 -15.29 28.53
N PRO A 391 26.14 -15.63 28.23
CA PRO A 391 25.54 -15.25 26.95
C PRO A 391 25.18 -13.76 26.92
N ILE A 392 25.27 -13.15 25.74
CA ILE A 392 24.64 -11.86 25.42
C ILE A 392 23.17 -12.14 25.10
N GLU A 393 22.27 -11.53 25.86
CA GLU A 393 20.86 -11.44 25.51
C GLU A 393 20.60 -10.11 24.79
N LEU A 394 20.56 -10.15 23.45
CA LEU A 394 20.13 -9.02 22.62
C LEU A 394 18.62 -8.94 22.66
N ARG A 395 18.08 -7.90 23.31
CA ARG A 395 16.66 -7.70 23.51
C ARG A 395 16.11 -6.54 22.68
N LEU A 396 15.13 -6.84 21.84
CA LEU A 396 14.45 -5.93 20.92
C LEU A 396 12.98 -5.86 21.30
N GLN A 397 12.57 -4.73 21.90
CA GLN A 397 11.22 -4.53 22.43
C GLN A 397 10.50 -3.45 21.60
N GLU A 398 9.29 -3.72 21.15
CA GLU A 398 8.54 -2.75 20.34
C GLU A 398 8.12 -1.49 21.12
N GLU A 399 8.02 -1.58 22.44
CA GLU A 399 7.80 -0.42 23.32
C GLU A 399 9.09 0.39 23.61
N GLY A 400 10.22 -0.08 23.09
CA GLY A 400 11.54 0.51 23.29
C GLY A 400 12.28 0.05 24.54
N LYS A 401 13.62 0.14 24.48
CA LYS A 401 14.53 -0.26 25.56
C LYS A 401 14.28 0.50 26.87
N GLY A 402 13.82 1.76 26.78
CA GLY A 402 13.52 2.58 27.96
C GLY A 402 12.39 2.01 28.79
N THR A 403 11.32 1.53 28.17
CA THR A 403 10.21 0.87 28.85
C THR A 403 10.67 -0.41 29.53
N TYR A 404 11.48 -1.23 28.86
CA TYR A 404 12.04 -2.44 29.47
C TYR A 404 12.87 -2.14 30.72
N LEU A 405 13.71 -1.09 30.68
CA LEU A 405 14.58 -0.69 31.77
C LEU A 405 13.86 0.02 32.92
N SER A 406 12.67 0.53 32.70
CA SER A 406 11.90 1.23 33.75
C SER A 406 11.50 0.30 34.90
N GLU A 407 11.49 -1.01 34.68
CA GLU A 407 11.11 -2.01 35.66
C GLU A 407 12.29 -2.97 35.94
N TYR A 408 12.89 -2.86 37.12
CA TYR A 408 14.00 -3.73 37.56
C TYR A 408 13.67 -5.22 37.43
N ALA A 409 12.43 -5.61 37.67
CA ALA A 409 11.97 -6.99 37.57
C ALA A 409 12.23 -7.61 36.18
N ASN A 410 12.19 -6.81 35.12
CA ASN A 410 12.40 -7.28 33.73
C ASN A 410 13.80 -7.88 33.49
N PHE A 411 14.82 -7.42 34.26
CA PHE A 411 16.19 -7.85 34.03
C PHE A 411 16.89 -8.40 35.30
N ALA A 412 16.26 -8.37 36.43
CA ALA A 412 16.81 -8.86 37.71
C ALA A 412 17.29 -10.33 37.65
N ALA A 413 16.50 -11.19 36.99
CA ALA A 413 16.87 -12.59 36.77
C ALA A 413 18.14 -12.73 35.95
N ALA A 414 18.25 -11.99 34.86
CA ALA A 414 19.44 -11.99 33.98
C ALA A 414 20.69 -11.52 34.75
N LEU A 415 20.58 -10.48 35.60
CA LEU A 415 21.69 -10.04 36.46
C LEU A 415 22.13 -11.13 37.44
N THR A 416 21.17 -11.79 38.08
CA THR A 416 21.44 -12.87 39.02
C THR A 416 22.13 -14.07 38.38
N GLU A 417 21.75 -14.38 37.16
CA GLU A 417 22.31 -15.46 36.34
C GLU A 417 23.62 -15.07 35.62
N GLY A 418 24.05 -13.81 35.74
CA GLY A 418 25.27 -13.30 35.12
C GLY A 418 25.17 -13.16 33.59
N LYS A 419 23.99 -13.03 33.04
CA LYS A 419 23.76 -12.82 31.60
C LYS A 419 23.98 -11.37 31.21
N ILE A 420 24.71 -11.14 30.14
CA ILE A 420 24.97 -9.80 29.59
C ILE A 420 23.73 -9.35 28.81
N LEU A 421 23.22 -8.13 29.09
CA LEU A 421 22.07 -7.61 28.36
C LEU A 421 22.50 -6.51 27.39
N LEU A 422 22.14 -6.68 26.13
CA LEU A 422 22.25 -5.65 25.11
C LEU A 422 20.84 -5.25 24.64
N LEU A 423 20.43 -4.04 24.98
CA LEU A 423 19.11 -3.50 24.69
C LEU A 423 19.23 -2.46 23.58
N ALA A 424 18.45 -2.56 22.52
CA ALA A 424 18.54 -1.62 21.41
C ALA A 424 17.15 -1.22 20.90
N ASP A 425 17.08 0.00 20.40
CA ASP A 425 15.95 0.47 19.60
C ASP A 425 16.35 0.46 18.12
N LEU A 426 15.69 -0.41 17.36
CA LEU A 426 15.83 -0.39 15.92
C LEU A 426 15.03 0.79 15.36
N ARG A 427 15.36 1.24 14.14
CA ARG A 427 14.71 2.40 13.52
C ARG A 427 13.19 2.37 13.56
N GLY A 428 12.60 3.51 13.85
CA GLY A 428 11.16 3.75 13.90
C GLY A 428 10.50 3.50 15.25
N LEU A 429 11.21 2.95 16.25
CA LEU A 429 10.66 2.65 17.57
C LEU A 429 11.61 3.12 18.70
N GLY A 430 11.07 3.25 19.91
CA GLY A 430 11.82 3.72 21.07
C GLY A 430 12.38 5.13 20.89
N GLU A 431 13.68 5.33 21.05
CA GLU A 431 14.34 6.64 20.87
C GLU A 431 14.31 7.14 19.42
N THR A 432 14.05 6.25 18.45
CA THR A 432 14.03 6.58 17.02
C THR A 432 12.61 6.73 16.48
N THR A 433 11.61 6.75 17.36
CA THR A 433 10.21 6.93 17.00
C THR A 433 9.95 8.33 16.44
N ASP A 434 9.21 8.40 15.33
CA ASP A 434 8.74 9.66 14.78
C ASP A 434 7.80 10.40 15.74
N PRO A 435 7.72 11.72 15.67
CA PRO A 435 6.68 12.48 16.34
C PRO A 435 5.28 11.96 16.01
N ALA A 436 4.39 11.95 17.01
CA ALA A 436 3.05 11.37 16.90
C ALA A 436 2.19 11.89 15.72
N PHE A 437 2.44 13.12 15.25
CA PHE A 437 1.71 13.69 14.11
C PHE A 437 2.10 13.08 12.74
N TYR A 438 3.19 12.30 12.67
CA TYR A 438 3.55 11.53 11.49
C TYR A 438 3.00 10.09 11.50
N THR A 439 2.33 9.67 12.57
CA THR A 439 1.71 8.35 12.62
C THR A 439 0.37 8.34 11.89
N ASP A 440 0.12 7.30 11.12
CA ASP A 440 -1.14 7.11 10.40
C ASP A 440 -2.03 6.05 11.07
N ALA A 441 -2.35 6.26 12.34
CA ALA A 441 -3.21 5.37 13.13
C ALA A 441 -4.55 5.03 12.44
N LYS A 442 -5.04 5.91 11.57
CA LYS A 442 -6.22 5.67 10.71
C LYS A 442 -6.08 4.44 9.81
N TYR A 443 -4.85 3.99 9.52
CA TYR A 443 -4.55 2.82 8.72
C TYR A 443 -4.06 1.62 9.55
N TRP A 444 -4.26 1.67 10.85
CA TRP A 444 -3.85 0.62 11.80
C TRP A 444 -2.34 0.34 11.76
N ASN A 445 -1.55 1.39 11.54
CA ASN A 445 -0.09 1.33 11.49
C ASN A 445 0.54 2.56 12.14
N ARG A 446 1.42 2.33 13.11
CA ARG A 446 2.22 3.39 13.75
C ARG A 446 3.25 3.98 12.77
N GLU A 447 3.76 3.16 11.87
CA GLU A 447 4.84 3.50 10.94
C GLU A 447 4.40 3.44 9.47
N TYR A 448 3.11 3.64 9.18
CA TYR A 448 2.60 3.55 7.81
C TYR A 448 3.38 4.44 6.85
N ARG A 449 3.63 5.69 7.24
CA ARG A 449 4.39 6.67 6.44
C ARG A 449 5.79 6.14 6.10
N ASN A 450 6.55 5.70 7.10
CA ASN A 450 7.91 5.20 6.91
C ASN A 450 7.93 3.91 6.09
N ALA A 451 7.01 3.00 6.35
CA ALA A 451 6.91 1.74 5.62
C ALA A 451 6.60 1.97 4.13
N MET A 452 5.67 2.86 3.82
CA MET A 452 5.29 3.16 2.44
C MET A 452 6.37 3.94 1.69
N ILE A 453 6.98 4.97 2.30
CA ILE A 453 8.09 5.72 1.70
C ILE A 453 9.29 4.78 1.47
N SER A 454 9.61 3.94 2.44
CA SER A 454 10.69 2.95 2.33
C SER A 454 10.46 1.97 1.16
N MET A 455 9.23 1.50 0.99
CA MET A 455 8.85 0.64 -0.13
C MET A 455 8.88 1.40 -1.47
N HIS A 456 8.43 2.64 -1.48
CA HIS A 456 8.45 3.53 -2.65
C HIS A 456 9.87 3.69 -3.22
N ILE A 457 10.86 3.90 -2.36
CA ILE A 457 12.29 4.03 -2.78
C ILE A 457 13.03 2.70 -2.91
N GLY A 458 12.35 1.56 -2.72
CA GLY A 458 12.94 0.22 -2.85
C GLY A 458 13.85 -0.19 -1.70
N ARG A 459 13.70 0.41 -0.53
CA ARG A 459 14.42 0.08 0.71
C ARG A 459 13.44 -0.24 1.85
N PRO A 460 12.70 -1.36 1.81
CA PRO A 460 11.67 -1.70 2.81
C PRO A 460 12.21 -1.53 4.24
N ILE A 461 11.39 -0.98 5.15
CA ILE A 461 11.79 -0.72 6.54
C ILE A 461 12.26 -1.99 7.25
N MET A 462 11.67 -3.14 6.94
CA MET A 462 12.12 -4.43 7.46
C MET A 462 13.55 -4.76 7.04
N GLY A 463 13.93 -4.49 5.78
CA GLY A 463 15.31 -4.68 5.31
C GLY A 463 16.30 -3.77 6.03
N GLN A 464 15.88 -2.53 6.27
CA GLN A 464 16.68 -1.58 7.04
C GLN A 464 16.85 -2.02 8.51
N ARG A 465 15.82 -2.62 9.14
CA ARG A 465 15.93 -3.22 10.49
C ARG A 465 16.83 -4.46 10.53
N VAL A 466 16.85 -5.24 9.47
CA VAL A 466 17.84 -6.33 9.36
C VAL A 466 19.26 -5.76 9.40
N VAL A 467 19.55 -4.64 8.72
CA VAL A 467 20.86 -3.96 8.81
C VAL A 467 21.15 -3.47 10.22
N ASP A 468 20.16 -2.93 10.93
CA ASP A 468 20.35 -2.51 12.34
C ASP A 468 20.75 -3.71 13.23
N ILE A 469 20.11 -4.87 13.04
CA ILE A 469 20.45 -6.10 13.78
C ILE A 469 21.85 -6.56 13.43
N LEU A 470 22.25 -6.55 12.16
CA LEU A 470 23.61 -6.89 11.73
C LEU A 470 24.65 -5.92 12.34
N THR A 471 24.30 -4.64 12.48
CA THR A 471 25.14 -3.63 13.14
C THR A 471 25.35 -3.95 14.63
N LEU A 472 24.29 -4.42 15.32
CA LEU A 472 24.41 -4.89 16.70
C LEU A 472 25.27 -6.16 16.83
N LEU A 473 25.21 -7.06 15.85
CA LEU A 473 26.07 -8.25 15.82
C LEU A 473 27.55 -7.90 15.56
N ASP A 474 27.81 -6.88 14.72
CA ASP A 474 29.15 -6.36 14.52
C ASP A 474 29.69 -5.75 15.82
N PHE A 475 28.87 -4.98 16.53
CA PHE A 475 29.23 -4.47 17.86
C PHE A 475 29.56 -5.60 18.84
N CYS A 476 28.76 -6.67 18.90
CA CYS A 476 29.05 -7.83 19.74
C CYS A 476 30.36 -8.53 19.39
N SER A 477 30.76 -8.48 18.13
CA SER A 477 32.01 -9.15 17.66
C SER A 477 33.27 -8.31 17.85
N GLU A 478 33.14 -6.97 17.85
CA GLU A 478 34.29 -6.05 17.87
C GLU A 478 34.59 -5.49 19.26
N HIS A 479 33.56 -5.27 20.09
CA HIS A 479 33.70 -4.60 21.36
C HIS A 479 34.33 -5.50 22.41
N GLU A 480 35.35 -5.00 23.12
CA GLU A 480 36.18 -5.77 24.08
C GLU A 480 35.35 -6.50 25.16
N LEU A 481 34.29 -5.87 25.64
CA LEU A 481 33.40 -6.45 26.67
C LEU A 481 32.47 -7.55 26.15
N LEU A 482 32.32 -7.71 24.84
CA LEU A 482 31.32 -8.58 24.21
C LEU A 482 31.91 -9.68 23.35
N LYS A 483 33.12 -9.47 22.87
CA LYS A 483 33.79 -10.39 21.95
C LYS A 483 33.95 -11.80 22.53
N GLY A 484 33.48 -12.78 21.76
CA GLY A 484 33.58 -14.19 22.13
C GLY A 484 32.35 -14.73 22.90
N HIS A 485 31.46 -13.88 23.36
CA HIS A 485 30.24 -14.31 24.04
C HIS A 485 29.17 -14.80 23.03
N PRO A 486 28.42 -15.87 23.32
CA PRO A 486 27.35 -16.33 22.46
C PRO A 486 26.16 -15.38 22.47
N VAL A 487 25.59 -15.07 21.31
CA VAL A 487 24.47 -14.11 21.16
C VAL A 487 23.14 -14.85 21.06
N LYS A 488 22.22 -14.56 21.99
CA LYS A 488 20.82 -14.98 21.95
C LYS A 488 19.94 -13.77 21.72
N VAL A 489 19.02 -13.84 20.75
CA VAL A 489 18.16 -12.72 20.40
C VAL A 489 16.76 -12.96 20.95
N PHE A 490 16.24 -11.96 21.63
CA PHE A 490 14.86 -11.92 22.14
C PHE A 490 14.13 -10.78 21.44
N ALA A 491 13.10 -11.10 20.68
CA ALA A 491 12.32 -10.14 19.92
C ALA A 491 10.86 -10.14 20.36
N ASN A 492 10.27 -8.96 20.47
CA ASN A 492 8.86 -8.78 20.77
C ASN A 492 8.16 -8.03 19.63
N GLY A 493 6.92 -8.43 19.32
CA GLY A 493 6.05 -7.71 18.41
C GLY A 493 6.57 -7.64 16.97
N ILE A 494 6.61 -6.43 16.41
CA ILE A 494 6.92 -6.21 14.99
C ILE A 494 8.37 -6.54 14.60
N TYR A 495 9.26 -6.78 15.56
CA TYR A 495 10.65 -7.12 15.27
C TYR A 495 10.87 -8.59 14.86
N GLY A 496 9.90 -9.48 15.13
CA GLY A 496 10.03 -10.91 14.85
C GLY A 496 10.46 -11.24 13.42
N PRO A 497 9.77 -10.75 12.37
CA PRO A 497 10.15 -11.02 10.99
C PRO A 497 11.57 -10.55 10.63
N ALA A 498 12.00 -9.36 11.09
CA ALA A 498 13.36 -8.87 10.85
C ALA A 498 14.41 -9.76 11.51
N VAL A 499 14.16 -10.23 12.75
CA VAL A 499 15.07 -11.13 13.47
C VAL A 499 15.14 -12.50 12.80
N ILE A 500 14.04 -13.05 12.29
CA ILE A 500 14.03 -14.30 11.51
C ILE A 500 14.93 -14.17 10.27
N HIS A 501 14.85 -13.06 9.54
CA HIS A 501 15.71 -12.79 8.38
C HIS A 501 17.19 -12.64 8.79
N ALA A 502 17.47 -11.89 9.85
CA ALA A 502 18.84 -11.73 10.36
C ALA A 502 19.43 -13.08 10.79
N ALA A 503 18.67 -13.92 11.48
CA ALA A 503 19.13 -15.26 11.91
C ALA A 503 19.37 -16.22 10.74
N TYR A 504 18.66 -16.05 9.63
CA TYR A 504 18.92 -16.80 8.40
C TYR A 504 20.19 -16.32 7.69
N LEU A 505 20.45 -15.01 7.73
CA LEU A 505 21.59 -14.37 7.03
C LEU A 505 22.90 -14.46 7.81
N ASP A 506 22.88 -14.45 9.14
CA ASP A 506 24.07 -14.31 9.98
C ASP A 506 24.20 -15.44 11.02
N GLU A 507 25.31 -16.13 10.95
CA GLU A 507 25.58 -17.30 11.78
C GLU A 507 26.03 -16.96 13.22
N ARG A 508 26.26 -15.71 13.54
CA ARG A 508 26.62 -15.25 14.90
C ARG A 508 25.47 -15.30 15.88
N ILE A 509 24.23 -15.35 15.39
CA ILE A 509 23.05 -15.58 16.25
C ILE A 509 22.99 -17.06 16.63
N ASN A 510 23.08 -17.36 17.93
CA ASN A 510 23.04 -18.74 18.43
C ASN A 510 21.62 -19.27 18.59
N SER A 511 20.67 -18.44 19.04
CA SER A 511 19.26 -18.79 19.15
C SER A 511 18.37 -17.54 19.12
N VAL A 512 17.11 -17.75 18.78
CA VAL A 512 16.09 -16.69 18.75
C VAL A 512 14.87 -17.11 19.54
N GLU A 513 14.33 -16.20 20.34
CA GLU A 513 13.04 -16.32 21.00
C GLU A 513 12.17 -15.13 20.63
N ILE A 514 10.92 -15.40 20.20
CA ILE A 514 10.01 -14.38 19.68
C ILE A 514 8.70 -14.45 20.47
N THR A 515 8.20 -13.30 20.91
CA THR A 515 6.91 -13.18 21.59
C THR A 515 5.99 -12.18 20.87
N HIS A 516 4.68 -12.40 20.91
CA HIS A 516 3.64 -11.48 20.39
C HIS A 516 3.86 -11.03 18.93
N SER A 517 4.39 -11.89 18.08
CA SER A 517 4.71 -11.55 16.70
C SER A 517 3.97 -12.46 15.71
N VAL A 518 3.83 -11.97 14.47
CA VAL A 518 3.28 -12.76 13.37
C VAL A 518 4.15 -13.99 13.11
N LYS A 519 3.53 -15.16 12.98
CA LYS A 519 4.21 -16.45 12.77
C LYS A 519 4.35 -16.80 11.28
N THR A 520 3.46 -16.28 10.44
CA THR A 520 3.43 -16.46 9.00
C THR A 520 2.77 -15.26 8.33
N TRP A 521 3.25 -14.81 7.21
CA TRP A 521 2.60 -13.75 6.43
C TRP A 521 1.24 -14.15 5.85
N LYS A 522 0.95 -15.45 5.78
CA LYS A 522 -0.39 -15.94 5.43
C LYS A 522 -1.46 -15.37 6.37
N GLU A 523 -1.13 -15.14 7.65
CA GLU A 523 -2.04 -14.51 8.62
C GLU A 523 -2.48 -13.09 8.21
N TYR A 524 -1.60 -12.30 7.57
CA TYR A 524 -1.95 -10.97 7.08
C TYR A 524 -2.93 -11.02 5.90
N ILE A 525 -2.91 -12.10 5.13
CA ILE A 525 -3.85 -12.33 4.04
C ILE A 525 -5.20 -12.82 4.57
N GLU A 526 -5.21 -13.77 5.49
CA GLU A 526 -6.42 -14.35 6.04
C GLU A 526 -7.17 -13.41 6.99
N LYS A 527 -6.40 -12.58 7.72
CA LYS A 527 -6.90 -11.67 8.76
C LYS A 527 -6.24 -10.30 8.62
N PRO A 528 -6.61 -9.51 7.60
CA PRO A 528 -5.94 -8.24 7.30
C PRO A 528 -6.20 -7.14 8.34
N MET A 529 -7.11 -7.34 9.31
CA MET A 529 -7.36 -6.38 10.38
C MET A 529 -6.36 -6.56 11.53
N GLN A 530 -5.08 -6.34 11.26
CA GLN A 530 -4.00 -6.40 12.23
C GLN A 530 -3.23 -5.07 12.25
N TRP A 531 -2.70 -4.71 13.43
CA TRP A 531 -1.87 -3.53 13.59
C TRP A 531 -0.48 -3.74 12.99
N ASP A 532 0.10 -2.65 12.49
CA ASP A 532 1.50 -2.54 12.06
C ASP A 532 1.96 -3.53 10.98
N MET A 533 1.04 -4.08 10.16
CA MET A 533 1.37 -5.04 9.11
C MET A 533 2.43 -4.51 8.14
N TYR A 534 2.34 -3.22 7.74
CA TYR A 534 3.24 -2.63 6.73
C TYR A 534 4.70 -2.58 7.17
N SER A 535 4.98 -2.52 8.46
CA SER A 535 6.35 -2.61 8.99
C SER A 535 7.04 -3.92 8.63
N ASN A 536 6.26 -4.97 8.29
CA ASN A 536 6.72 -6.32 8.02
C ASN A 536 6.41 -6.81 6.61
N VAL A 537 5.95 -5.94 5.70
CA VAL A 537 5.66 -6.30 4.32
C VAL A 537 6.93 -6.25 3.47
N LEU A 538 7.22 -7.34 2.76
CA LEU A 538 8.17 -7.40 1.65
C LEU A 538 7.43 -7.71 0.36
N TYR A 539 7.57 -6.82 -0.63
CA TYR A 539 6.85 -6.96 -1.89
C TYR A 539 7.22 -8.24 -2.64
N GLY A 540 6.24 -9.11 -2.82
CA GLY A 540 6.37 -10.37 -3.54
C GLY A 540 7.08 -11.49 -2.78
N ALA A 541 7.31 -11.36 -1.47
CA ALA A 541 8.00 -12.38 -0.68
C ALA A 541 7.34 -13.75 -0.76
N LEU A 542 6.01 -13.80 -0.67
CA LEU A 542 5.24 -15.05 -0.68
C LEU A 542 5.33 -15.86 -1.98
N LYS A 543 5.88 -15.29 -3.05
CA LYS A 543 6.26 -16.04 -4.27
C LYS A 543 7.45 -16.97 -4.04
N TYR A 544 8.28 -16.67 -3.05
CA TYR A 544 9.58 -17.31 -2.83
C TYR A 544 9.67 -18.03 -1.50
N TYR A 545 9.19 -17.42 -0.41
CA TYR A 545 9.20 -17.99 0.94
C TYR A 545 8.20 -17.29 1.86
N ASP A 546 7.85 -17.95 2.95
CA ASP A 546 7.18 -17.37 4.11
C ASP A 546 8.09 -17.49 5.34
N LEU A 547 7.75 -16.85 6.45
CA LEU A 547 8.54 -16.88 7.71
C LEU A 547 8.81 -18.31 8.21
N PRO A 548 7.83 -19.26 8.22
CA PRO A 548 8.09 -20.66 8.59
C PRO A 548 9.13 -21.36 7.71
N ASP A 549 9.24 -20.99 6.43
CA ASP A 549 10.24 -21.56 5.53
C ASP A 549 11.65 -21.16 5.96
N LEU A 550 11.84 -19.90 6.34
CA LEU A 550 13.12 -19.40 6.82
C LEU A 550 13.51 -20.07 8.16
N ILE A 551 12.54 -20.25 9.05
CA ILE A 551 12.74 -20.94 10.34
C ILE A 551 13.17 -22.38 10.08
N ARG A 552 12.46 -23.10 9.20
CA ARG A 552 12.77 -24.49 8.80
C ARG A 552 14.17 -24.63 8.18
N LEU A 553 14.56 -23.65 7.37
CA LEU A 553 15.85 -23.66 6.65
C LEU A 553 16.99 -23.04 7.46
N SER A 554 16.71 -22.42 8.58
CA SER A 554 17.73 -21.89 9.49
C SER A 554 18.40 -23.04 10.25
N ASN A 555 19.72 -22.95 10.38
CA ASN A 555 20.50 -23.86 11.21
C ASN A 555 20.45 -23.47 12.71
N ARG A 556 19.61 -22.48 13.07
CA ARG A 556 19.53 -21.92 14.42
C ARG A 556 18.19 -22.26 15.07
N PRO A 557 18.16 -22.51 16.37
CA PRO A 557 16.90 -22.63 17.11
C PRO A 557 16.16 -21.30 17.09
N ILE A 558 14.98 -21.28 16.45
CA ILE A 558 14.04 -20.14 16.45
C ILE A 558 12.74 -20.65 17.02
N ARG A 559 12.27 -20.05 18.11
CA ARG A 559 11.02 -20.45 18.78
C ARG A 559 10.14 -19.26 19.10
N PHE A 560 8.83 -19.49 19.08
CA PHE A 560 7.84 -18.58 19.63
C PHE A 560 7.53 -19.02 21.07
N ALA A 561 7.48 -18.05 21.99
CA ALA A 561 7.29 -18.26 23.43
C ALA A 561 6.02 -17.53 23.91
N ASP A 562 4.90 -17.72 23.19
CA ASP A 562 3.57 -17.16 23.56
C ASP A 562 2.83 -18.10 24.52
#